data_4b72d83fa9e0ef7ec273123bfb282b57
#
_entry.id   4b72d83fa9e0ef7ec273123bfb282b57
#
_cell.length_a   1.000
_cell.length_b   1.000
_cell.length_c   1.000
_cell.angle_alpha   90.00
_cell.angle_beta   90.00
_cell.angle_gamma   90.00
#
_symmetry.space_group_name_H-M   'P 1'
#
loop_
_entity.id
_entity.type
_entity.pdbx_description
1 polymer ?
#
loop_
_entity_poly.entity_id
_entity_poly.type
_entity_poly.pdbx_seq_one_letter_code
_entity_poly.pdbx_strand_id
1 'polypeptide(L)'
;NSWIRSLRSPKPDLDAWKPYAFEVEDELSRGGSVDPTGTVFITNRECPFTCLVCDLWQYTTDESVPLGAVDAQVETALAMMPDIRHVKLYNAGNFFDDRAITPEDRAAVAARVGGFETVVLENHPNLVDDRVAGWRDTAGTNVDVAMGLETIHPDVLPRLNKRMTADDFEAATAKLLADDISVRAFVLVRAPFMTDEEGVEWACRSVEWAFSVGVECCSV
;
A
#
# COMPACT_ATOMS: atom_id res chain seq x y z
N ASN A 1 -14.48 -10.30 12.82
CA ASN A 1 -14.64 -9.83 11.42
C ASN A 1 -16.11 -9.58 11.05
N SER A 2 -17.06 -10.48 11.43
CA SER A 2 -18.48 -10.30 11.12
C SER A 2 -19.06 -9.01 11.72
N TRP A 3 -18.69 -8.68 12.96
CA TRP A 3 -19.10 -7.45 13.63
C TRP A 3 -18.60 -6.20 12.89
N ILE A 4 -17.31 -6.13 12.51
CA ILE A 4 -16.78 -4.99 11.76
C ILE A 4 -17.54 -4.84 10.43
N ARG A 5 -17.74 -5.94 9.70
CA ARG A 5 -18.50 -5.91 8.44
C ARG A 5 -19.95 -5.47 8.60
N SER A 6 -20.59 -5.80 9.72
CA SER A 6 -22.00 -5.40 9.96
C SER A 6 -22.18 -3.90 10.21
N LEU A 7 -21.09 -3.17 10.49
CA LEU A 7 -21.11 -1.71 10.68
C LEU A 7 -20.85 -0.93 9.40
N ARG A 8 -20.48 -1.61 8.31
CA ARG A 8 -20.15 -0.98 7.03
C ARG A 8 -21.42 -0.56 6.30
N SER A 9 -21.38 0.62 5.69
CA SER A 9 -22.41 1.04 4.73
C SER A 9 -22.31 0.21 3.44
N PRO A 10 -23.33 0.22 2.57
CA PRO A 10 -23.23 -0.35 1.24
C PRO A 10 -22.08 0.31 0.46
N LYS A 11 -21.35 -0.50 -0.33
CA LYS A 11 -20.33 0.01 -1.24
C LYS A 11 -20.96 0.86 -2.35
N PRO A 12 -20.26 1.89 -2.85
CA PRO A 12 -20.68 2.55 -4.09
C PRO A 12 -20.56 1.57 -5.27
N ASP A 13 -21.27 1.87 -6.36
CA ASP A 13 -21.09 1.16 -7.62
C ASP A 13 -19.76 1.54 -8.25
N LEU A 14 -18.87 0.59 -8.45
CA LEU A 14 -17.52 0.78 -8.95
C LEU A 14 -17.38 0.12 -10.33
N ASP A 15 -16.75 0.84 -11.25
CA ASP A 15 -16.36 0.30 -12.55
C ASP A 15 -15.00 -0.43 -12.42
N ALA A 16 -15.01 -1.75 -12.57
CA ALA A 16 -13.80 -2.57 -12.48
C ALA A 16 -12.72 -2.23 -13.51
N TRP A 17 -13.07 -1.50 -14.58
CA TRP A 17 -12.14 -1.08 -15.62
C TRP A 17 -11.57 0.33 -15.44
N LYS A 18 -11.93 1.01 -14.35
CA LYS A 18 -11.45 2.36 -14.04
C LYS A 18 -10.81 2.42 -12.67
N PRO A 19 -9.68 3.13 -12.51
CA PRO A 19 -9.19 3.49 -11.18
C PRO A 19 -10.26 4.33 -10.49
N TYR A 20 -10.42 4.17 -9.18
CA TYR A 20 -11.41 4.99 -8.48
C TYR A 20 -10.95 6.45 -8.30
N ALA A 21 -9.64 6.69 -8.39
CA ALA A 21 -9.04 8.01 -8.45
C ALA A 21 -7.61 7.94 -8.99
N PHE A 22 -7.07 9.09 -9.37
CA PHE A 22 -5.64 9.30 -9.60
C PHE A 22 -5.30 10.77 -9.36
N GLU A 23 -4.08 11.04 -8.98
CA GLU A 23 -3.59 12.39 -8.71
C GLU A 23 -2.10 12.51 -8.98
N VAL A 24 -1.59 13.74 -9.06
CA VAL A 24 -0.16 14.02 -9.16
C VAL A 24 0.18 15.07 -8.10
N GLU A 25 1.20 14.80 -7.32
CA GLU A 25 1.70 15.68 -6.28
C GLU A 25 3.23 15.67 -6.26
N ASP A 26 3.82 16.74 -5.74
CA ASP A 26 5.26 16.80 -5.53
C ASP A 26 5.62 16.06 -4.24
N GLU A 27 6.42 15.01 -4.33
CA GLU A 27 6.90 14.24 -3.17
C GLU A 27 8.43 14.22 -3.09
N LEU A 28 8.93 14.07 -1.87
CA LEU A 28 10.35 13.81 -1.63
C LEU A 28 10.69 12.40 -2.13
N SER A 29 11.57 12.33 -3.13
CA SER A 29 12.06 11.08 -3.67
C SER A 29 13.20 10.50 -2.82
N ARG A 30 13.51 9.21 -3.02
CA ARG A 30 14.65 8.52 -2.40
C ARG A 30 15.99 9.24 -2.64
N GLY A 31 16.12 9.94 -3.77
CA GLY A 31 17.31 10.74 -4.11
C GLY A 31 17.42 12.06 -3.36
N GLY A 32 16.43 12.42 -2.53
CA GLY A 32 16.39 13.70 -1.79
C GLY A 32 15.93 14.89 -2.62
N SER A 33 15.48 14.69 -3.87
CA SER A 33 14.81 15.69 -4.69
C SER A 33 13.29 15.66 -4.47
N VAL A 34 12.64 16.78 -4.71
CA VAL A 34 11.17 16.86 -4.76
C VAL A 34 10.76 16.72 -6.22
N ASP A 35 10.05 15.64 -6.53
CA ASP A 35 9.73 15.26 -7.91
C ASP A 35 8.23 15.00 -8.08
N PRO A 36 7.66 15.30 -9.27
CA PRO A 36 6.27 14.95 -9.58
C PRO A 36 6.06 13.43 -9.49
N THR A 37 5.15 13.03 -8.61
CA THR A 37 4.79 11.65 -8.34
C THR A 37 3.32 11.43 -8.62
N GLY A 38 3.01 10.46 -9.50
CA GLY A 38 1.64 10.08 -9.80
C GLY A 38 1.15 9.01 -8.83
N THR A 39 -0.08 9.12 -8.37
CA THR A 39 -0.76 8.08 -7.58
C THR A 39 -1.94 7.55 -8.38
N VAL A 40 -1.98 6.25 -8.61
CA VAL A 40 -3.12 5.52 -9.18
C VAL A 40 -3.80 4.74 -8.08
N PHE A 41 -5.06 5.04 -7.82
CA PHE A 41 -5.89 4.32 -6.86
C PHE A 41 -6.70 3.25 -7.58
N ILE A 42 -6.23 2.02 -7.51
CA ILE A 42 -6.71 0.89 -8.30
C ILE A 42 -7.99 0.30 -7.68
N THR A 43 -9.03 0.15 -8.48
CA THR A 43 -10.22 -0.64 -8.14
C THR A 43 -9.92 -2.12 -8.31
N ASN A 44 -9.99 -2.88 -7.23
CA ASN A 44 -9.76 -4.32 -7.23
C ASN A 44 -10.57 -5.02 -6.14
N ARG A 45 -10.44 -6.34 -6.01
CA ARG A 45 -11.12 -7.11 -4.98
C ARG A 45 -10.69 -6.70 -3.57
N GLU A 46 -11.65 -6.73 -2.64
CA GLU A 46 -11.45 -6.40 -1.23
C GLU A 46 -10.32 -7.21 -0.58
N CYS A 47 -9.50 -6.50 0.20
CA CYS A 47 -8.45 -7.06 1.04
C CYS A 47 -8.99 -8.18 1.98
N PRO A 48 -8.24 -9.27 2.20
CA PRO A 48 -8.67 -10.35 3.10
C PRO A 48 -8.70 -9.94 4.58
N PHE A 49 -8.01 -8.86 4.93
CA PHE A 49 -8.00 -8.32 6.28
C PHE A 49 -9.20 -7.40 6.50
N THR A 50 -9.64 -7.30 7.76
CA THR A 50 -10.75 -6.42 8.17
C THR A 50 -10.27 -5.55 9.31
N CYS A 51 -9.28 -4.70 9.02
CA CYS A 51 -8.72 -3.78 10.00
C CYS A 51 -9.80 -2.81 10.51
N LEU A 52 -9.77 -2.52 11.82
CA LEU A 52 -10.80 -1.69 12.45
C LEU A 52 -10.81 -0.25 11.91
N VAL A 53 -9.64 0.26 11.54
CA VAL A 53 -9.43 1.64 11.09
C VAL A 53 -9.56 1.83 9.58
N CYS A 54 -9.68 0.74 8.82
CA CYS A 54 -9.68 0.79 7.37
C CYS A 54 -11.08 1.12 6.85
N ASP A 55 -11.18 2.17 6.06
CA ASP A 55 -12.37 2.55 5.29
C ASP A 55 -12.19 2.31 3.77
N LEU A 56 -10.99 1.94 3.32
CA LEU A 56 -10.66 1.71 1.92
C LEU A 56 -11.45 0.55 1.28
N TRP A 57 -12.03 -0.35 2.09
CA TRP A 57 -12.90 -1.42 1.59
C TRP A 57 -14.03 -0.91 0.71
N GLN A 58 -14.49 0.33 0.89
CA GLN A 58 -15.56 0.94 0.10
C GLN A 58 -15.14 1.22 -1.37
N TYR A 59 -13.86 1.28 -1.66
CA TYR A 59 -13.30 1.48 -3.00
C TYR A 59 -12.85 0.16 -3.66
N THR A 60 -13.37 -0.97 -3.18
CA THR A 60 -13.03 -2.31 -3.65
C THR A 60 -14.26 -3.07 -4.10
N THR A 61 -14.09 -4.04 -4.99
CA THR A 61 -15.15 -4.96 -5.43
C THR A 61 -15.26 -6.17 -4.51
N ASP A 62 -16.42 -6.84 -4.49
CA ASP A 62 -16.60 -8.06 -3.70
C ASP A 62 -15.96 -9.27 -4.40
N GLU A 63 -15.97 -9.28 -5.73
CA GLU A 63 -15.35 -10.31 -6.56
C GLU A 63 -14.08 -9.80 -7.22
N SER A 64 -13.25 -10.71 -7.74
CA SER A 64 -12.06 -10.35 -8.50
C SER A 64 -12.47 -9.60 -9.76
N VAL A 65 -11.72 -8.54 -10.09
CA VAL A 65 -11.93 -7.80 -11.34
C VAL A 65 -11.58 -8.67 -12.56
N PRO A 66 -12.13 -8.37 -13.74
CA PRO A 66 -11.77 -9.11 -14.95
C PRO A 66 -10.28 -9.05 -15.25
N LEU A 67 -9.74 -10.11 -15.83
CA LEU A 67 -8.35 -10.15 -16.31
C LEU A 67 -8.07 -9.01 -17.28
N GLY A 68 -6.96 -8.30 -17.10
CA GLY A 68 -6.59 -7.12 -17.86
C GLY A 68 -7.18 -5.81 -17.34
N ALA A 69 -8.12 -5.87 -16.39
CA ALA A 69 -8.76 -4.66 -15.87
C ALA A 69 -7.78 -3.79 -15.06
N VAL A 70 -6.88 -4.39 -14.27
CA VAL A 70 -5.91 -3.63 -13.48
C VAL A 70 -4.90 -2.92 -14.39
N ASP A 71 -4.38 -3.60 -15.41
CA ASP A 71 -3.48 -2.97 -16.39
C ASP A 71 -4.17 -1.83 -17.15
N ALA A 72 -5.43 -2.00 -17.58
CA ALA A 72 -6.20 -0.96 -18.23
C ALA A 72 -6.46 0.27 -17.35
N GLN A 73 -6.66 0.07 -16.05
CA GLN A 73 -6.80 1.16 -15.09
C GLN A 73 -5.51 1.98 -14.97
N VAL A 74 -4.36 1.29 -14.84
CA VAL A 74 -3.04 1.94 -14.77
C VAL A 74 -2.76 2.69 -16.08
N GLU A 75 -3.01 2.07 -17.24
CA GLU A 75 -2.88 2.72 -18.53
C GLU A 75 -3.70 4.00 -18.63
N THR A 76 -4.98 3.91 -18.26
CA THR A 76 -5.91 5.05 -18.33
C THR A 76 -5.44 6.21 -17.44
N ALA A 77 -5.01 5.92 -16.21
CA ALA A 77 -4.53 6.94 -15.30
C ALA A 77 -3.24 7.61 -15.82
N LEU A 78 -2.25 6.80 -16.22
CA LEU A 78 -0.97 7.32 -16.71
C LEU A 78 -1.13 8.16 -17.98
N ALA A 79 -2.05 7.81 -18.88
CA ALA A 79 -2.32 8.58 -20.11
C ALA A 79 -2.90 9.98 -19.83
N MET A 80 -3.47 10.20 -18.65
CA MET A 80 -4.06 11.47 -18.21
C MET A 80 -3.15 12.30 -17.31
N MET A 81 -2.04 11.74 -16.84
CA MET A 81 -1.05 12.42 -16.01
C MET A 81 -0.05 13.21 -16.87
N PRO A 82 0.52 14.33 -16.37
CA PRO A 82 1.69 14.96 -16.98
C PRO A 82 2.91 14.04 -16.87
N ASP A 83 4.06 14.50 -17.35
CA ASP A 83 5.33 13.79 -17.11
C ASP A 83 5.61 13.67 -15.62
N ILE A 84 5.70 12.44 -15.15
CA ILE A 84 6.00 12.06 -13.77
C ILE A 84 7.22 11.14 -13.75
N ARG A 85 8.00 11.19 -12.68
CA ARG A 85 9.20 10.35 -12.51
C ARG A 85 8.94 9.11 -11.68
N HIS A 86 7.99 9.21 -10.75
CA HIS A 86 7.63 8.16 -9.80
C HIS A 86 6.14 7.88 -9.87
N VAL A 87 5.75 6.63 -9.62
CA VAL A 87 4.34 6.25 -9.58
C VAL A 87 4.02 5.40 -8.35
N LYS A 88 2.91 5.71 -7.68
CA LYS A 88 2.34 4.93 -6.58
C LYS A 88 1.13 4.17 -7.09
N LEU A 89 1.14 2.85 -6.89
CA LEU A 89 0.03 1.95 -7.24
C LEU A 89 -0.64 1.49 -5.95
N TYR A 90 -1.62 2.26 -5.50
CA TYR A 90 -2.37 1.99 -4.29
C TYR A 90 -3.66 1.26 -4.63
N ASN A 91 -3.84 0.10 -4.06
CA ASN A 91 -4.92 -0.81 -4.43
C ASN A 91 -5.89 -1.12 -3.27
N ALA A 92 -5.91 -0.27 -2.25
CA ALA A 92 -6.76 -0.45 -1.07
C ALA A 92 -6.63 -1.86 -0.45
N GLY A 93 -5.43 -2.44 -0.54
CA GLY A 93 -5.23 -3.82 -0.12
C GLY A 93 -3.81 -4.31 -0.27
N ASN A 94 -3.60 -5.28 -1.15
CA ASN A 94 -2.32 -5.95 -1.30
C ASN A 94 -2.04 -6.24 -2.77
N PHE A 95 -1.00 -5.65 -3.31
CA PHE A 95 -0.61 -5.82 -4.70
C PHE A 95 -0.26 -7.29 -5.03
N PHE A 96 0.24 -8.04 -4.05
CA PHE A 96 0.61 -9.46 -4.19
C PHE A 96 -0.47 -10.44 -3.68
N ASP A 97 -1.72 -10.00 -3.46
CA ASP A 97 -2.86 -10.92 -3.30
C ASP A 97 -3.40 -11.31 -4.68
N ASP A 98 -3.22 -12.59 -5.09
CA ASP A 98 -3.63 -13.11 -6.40
C ASP A 98 -5.13 -13.01 -6.66
N ARG A 99 -5.94 -12.81 -5.62
CA ARG A 99 -7.40 -12.59 -5.76
C ARG A 99 -7.73 -11.14 -6.06
N ALA A 100 -6.87 -10.21 -5.66
CA ALA A 100 -7.02 -8.78 -5.92
C ALA A 100 -6.41 -8.41 -7.27
N ILE A 101 -5.17 -8.82 -7.51
CA ILE A 101 -4.42 -8.57 -8.74
C ILE A 101 -3.79 -9.87 -9.19
N THR A 102 -4.20 -10.38 -10.35
CA THR A 102 -3.71 -11.65 -10.88
C THR A 102 -2.22 -11.59 -11.24
N PRO A 103 -1.50 -12.73 -11.29
CA PRO A 103 -0.11 -12.75 -11.75
C PRO A 103 0.05 -12.16 -13.16
N GLU A 104 -0.91 -12.38 -14.04
CA GLU A 104 -0.93 -11.88 -15.40
C GLU A 104 -1.08 -10.35 -15.44
N ASP A 105 -2.00 -9.78 -14.64
CA ASP A 105 -2.13 -8.33 -14.50
C ASP A 105 -0.87 -7.71 -13.90
N ARG A 106 -0.28 -8.35 -12.87
CA ARG A 106 0.99 -7.86 -12.31
C ARG A 106 2.11 -7.84 -13.34
N ALA A 107 2.19 -8.83 -14.22
CA ALA A 107 3.19 -8.86 -15.28
C ALA A 107 2.95 -7.76 -16.34
N ALA A 108 1.70 -7.49 -16.70
CA ALA A 108 1.35 -6.41 -17.62
C ALA A 108 1.68 -5.04 -17.03
N VAL A 109 1.32 -4.83 -15.75
CA VAL A 109 1.66 -3.60 -15.01
C VAL A 109 3.18 -3.42 -14.91
N ALA A 110 3.96 -4.48 -14.63
CA ALA A 110 5.42 -4.40 -14.58
C ALA A 110 6.00 -3.88 -15.91
N ALA A 111 5.53 -4.40 -17.03
CA ALA A 111 5.96 -3.95 -18.36
C ALA A 111 5.61 -2.47 -18.63
N ARG A 112 4.49 -2.00 -18.09
CA ARG A 112 4.01 -0.61 -18.28
C ARG A 112 4.81 0.40 -17.45
N VAL A 113 5.21 0.02 -16.25
CA VAL A 113 5.86 0.95 -15.30
C VAL A 113 7.39 0.90 -15.31
N GLY A 114 8.00 0.07 -16.15
CA GLY A 114 9.47 -0.07 -16.21
C GLY A 114 10.24 1.18 -16.68
N GLY A 115 9.54 2.23 -17.09
CA GLY A 115 10.16 3.52 -17.45
C GLY A 115 10.24 4.52 -16.28
N PHE A 116 9.61 4.25 -15.15
CA PHE A 116 9.65 5.11 -13.98
C PHE A 116 10.92 4.87 -13.15
N GLU A 117 11.37 5.89 -12.43
CA GLU A 117 12.53 5.75 -11.54
C GLU A 117 12.20 4.93 -10.30
N THR A 118 10.98 5.09 -9.77
CA THR A 118 10.49 4.32 -8.62
C THR A 118 9.02 4.02 -8.76
N VAL A 119 8.64 2.81 -8.40
CA VAL A 119 7.25 2.38 -8.26
C VAL A 119 6.97 2.03 -6.81
N VAL A 120 5.95 2.65 -6.22
CA VAL A 120 5.50 2.33 -4.85
C VAL A 120 4.33 1.37 -4.94
N LEU A 121 4.42 0.24 -4.24
CA LEU A 121 3.38 -0.79 -4.19
C LEU A 121 2.82 -0.92 -2.77
N GLU A 122 1.51 -1.07 -2.65
CA GLU A 122 0.86 -1.27 -1.35
C GLU A 122 0.78 -2.75 -0.99
N ASN A 123 1.24 -3.13 0.19
CA ASN A 123 1.18 -4.52 0.64
C ASN A 123 1.04 -4.64 2.16
N HIS A 124 0.45 -5.74 2.62
CA HIS A 124 0.43 -6.09 4.03
C HIS A 124 1.71 -6.87 4.39
N PRO A 125 2.35 -6.65 5.55
CA PRO A 125 3.58 -7.34 5.94
C PRO A 125 3.51 -8.86 5.79
N ASN A 126 2.40 -9.48 6.20
CA ASN A 126 2.22 -10.94 6.12
C ASN A 126 2.09 -11.50 4.68
N LEU A 127 2.08 -10.63 3.66
CA LEU A 127 2.05 -11.03 2.24
C LEU A 127 3.35 -10.66 1.52
N VAL A 128 4.38 -10.27 2.25
CA VAL A 128 5.72 -10.03 1.71
C VAL A 128 6.43 -11.37 1.53
N ASP A 129 6.74 -11.69 0.28
CA ASP A 129 7.50 -12.89 -0.11
C ASP A 129 8.38 -12.61 -1.34
N ASP A 130 9.01 -13.65 -1.91
CA ASP A 130 9.95 -13.55 -3.01
C ASP A 130 9.34 -12.99 -4.32
N ARG A 131 8.00 -12.95 -4.42
CA ARG A 131 7.29 -12.38 -5.57
C ARG A 131 7.55 -10.88 -5.72
N VAL A 132 7.82 -10.17 -4.62
CA VAL A 132 8.12 -8.73 -4.66
C VAL A 132 9.42 -8.49 -5.42
N ALA A 133 10.49 -9.20 -5.05
CA ALA A 133 11.79 -9.11 -5.73
C ALA A 133 11.68 -9.56 -7.21
N GLY A 134 10.99 -10.68 -7.48
CA GLY A 134 10.76 -11.15 -8.84
C GLY A 134 9.98 -10.16 -9.70
N TRP A 135 9.03 -9.43 -9.13
CA TRP A 135 8.28 -8.40 -9.83
C TRP A 135 9.15 -7.17 -10.12
N ARG A 136 9.95 -6.71 -9.13
CA ARG A 136 10.94 -5.63 -9.32
C ARG A 136 11.89 -5.94 -10.47
N ASP A 137 12.45 -7.17 -10.50
CA ASP A 137 13.37 -7.60 -11.55
C ASP A 137 12.68 -7.61 -12.93
N THR A 138 11.42 -7.99 -12.98
CA THR A 138 10.62 -7.97 -14.22
C THR A 138 10.33 -6.54 -14.67
N ALA A 139 9.98 -5.65 -13.76
CA ALA A 139 9.70 -4.23 -14.07
C ALA A 139 10.98 -3.45 -14.43
N GLY A 140 12.14 -3.85 -13.88
CA GLY A 140 13.42 -3.18 -14.15
C GLY A 140 13.51 -1.76 -13.57
N THR A 141 12.81 -1.50 -12.45
CA THR A 141 12.73 -0.19 -11.80
C THR A 141 12.96 -0.33 -10.29
N ASN A 142 13.23 0.76 -9.59
CA ASN A 142 13.26 0.74 -8.13
C ASN A 142 11.84 0.51 -7.59
N VAL A 143 11.74 -0.27 -6.54
CA VAL A 143 10.47 -0.56 -5.87
C VAL A 143 10.54 -0.12 -4.42
N ASP A 144 9.51 0.59 -3.99
CA ASP A 144 9.21 0.84 -2.59
C ASP A 144 7.95 0.06 -2.22
N VAL A 145 7.92 -0.58 -1.06
CA VAL A 145 6.70 -1.23 -0.56
C VAL A 145 6.13 -0.41 0.58
N ALA A 146 4.91 0.08 0.37
CA ALA A 146 4.15 0.81 1.38
C ALA A 146 3.38 -0.18 2.25
N MET A 147 3.67 -0.21 3.54
CA MET A 147 3.06 -1.10 4.52
C MET A 147 2.45 -0.31 5.68
N GLY A 148 1.24 -0.64 6.06
CA GLY A 148 0.63 -0.06 7.26
C GLY A 148 1.23 -0.65 8.53
N LEU A 149 1.99 0.15 9.29
CA LEU A 149 2.40 -0.14 10.66
C LEU A 149 1.30 0.25 11.66
N GLU A 150 0.65 1.36 11.41
CA GLU A 150 -0.38 2.03 12.20
C GLU A 150 0.16 2.53 13.55
N THR A 151 0.67 1.67 14.40
CA THR A 151 1.27 1.96 15.70
C THR A 151 2.05 0.76 16.22
N ILE A 152 3.07 1.00 17.05
CA ILE A 152 3.76 -0.07 17.80
C ILE A 152 3.20 -0.23 19.22
N HIS A 153 2.11 0.46 19.59
CA HIS A 153 1.55 0.35 20.92
C HIS A 153 1.12 -1.10 21.22
N PRO A 154 1.67 -1.77 22.27
CA PRO A 154 1.50 -3.20 22.48
C PRO A 154 0.05 -3.63 22.74
N ASP A 155 -0.76 -2.76 23.35
CA ASP A 155 -2.17 -3.07 23.64
C ASP A 155 -3.12 -2.59 22.55
N VAL A 156 -2.73 -1.62 21.71
CA VAL A 156 -3.59 -1.04 20.68
C VAL A 156 -3.45 -1.78 19.37
N LEU A 157 -2.23 -2.07 18.91
CA LEU A 157 -2.01 -2.77 17.64
C LEU A 157 -2.82 -4.08 17.51
N PRO A 158 -2.87 -4.97 18.50
CA PRO A 158 -3.70 -6.17 18.43
C PRO A 158 -5.20 -5.89 18.29
N ARG A 159 -5.67 -4.77 18.88
CA ARG A 159 -7.10 -4.36 18.84
C ARG A 159 -7.52 -3.78 17.49
N LEU A 160 -6.57 -3.34 16.66
CA LEU A 160 -6.87 -2.86 15.30
C LEU A 160 -7.28 -3.99 14.33
N ASN A 161 -7.25 -5.24 14.77
CA ASN A 161 -7.59 -6.43 13.97
C ASN A 161 -6.78 -6.53 12.65
N LYS A 162 -5.59 -5.95 12.63
CA LYS A 162 -4.70 -5.96 11.47
C LYS A 162 -4.01 -7.32 11.26
N ARG A 163 -4.02 -8.17 12.32
CA ARG A 163 -3.46 -9.53 12.30
C ARG A 163 -1.96 -9.56 12.02
N MET A 164 -1.26 -8.59 12.54
CA MET A 164 0.19 -8.54 12.54
C MET A 164 0.68 -7.99 13.89
N THR A 165 1.92 -8.28 14.21
CA THR A 165 2.69 -7.70 15.32
C THR A 165 3.73 -6.72 14.77
N ALA A 166 4.40 -5.98 15.67
CA ALA A 166 5.55 -5.17 15.27
C ALA A 166 6.69 -6.06 14.71
N ASP A 167 6.90 -7.23 15.32
CA ASP A 167 7.91 -8.21 14.85
C ASP A 167 7.62 -8.72 13.44
N ASP A 168 6.34 -8.92 13.07
CA ASP A 168 5.96 -9.30 11.69
C ASP A 168 6.30 -8.17 10.71
N PHE A 169 6.09 -6.91 11.11
CA PHE A 169 6.46 -5.77 10.30
C PHE A 169 7.98 -5.65 10.13
N GLU A 170 8.74 -5.82 11.22
CA GLU A 170 10.20 -5.81 11.19
C GLU A 170 10.76 -6.92 10.30
N ALA A 171 10.23 -8.15 10.42
CA ALA A 171 10.65 -9.28 9.59
C ALA A 171 10.37 -9.04 8.11
N ALA A 172 9.21 -8.47 7.75
CA ALA A 172 8.87 -8.10 6.39
C ALA A 172 9.81 -7.00 5.86
N THR A 173 10.09 -5.98 6.67
CA THR A 173 11.01 -4.90 6.34
C THR A 173 12.42 -5.45 6.09
N ALA A 174 12.95 -6.27 7.00
CA ALA A 174 14.28 -6.88 6.84
C ALA A 174 14.39 -7.71 5.57
N LYS A 175 13.32 -8.46 5.21
CA LYS A 175 13.28 -9.24 3.97
C LYS A 175 13.34 -8.33 2.74
N LEU A 176 12.56 -7.27 2.69
CA LEU A 176 12.54 -6.33 1.56
C LEU A 176 13.89 -5.64 1.40
N LEU A 177 14.49 -5.17 2.49
CA LEU A 177 15.81 -4.53 2.48
C LEU A 177 16.92 -5.47 2.03
N ALA A 178 16.85 -6.76 2.38
CA ALA A 178 17.81 -7.76 1.89
C ALA A 178 17.76 -7.94 0.36
N ASP A 179 16.63 -7.63 -0.25
CA ASP A 179 16.40 -7.64 -1.70
C ASP A 179 16.58 -6.25 -2.33
N ASP A 180 17.15 -5.26 -1.62
CA ASP A 180 17.33 -3.86 -2.07
C ASP A 180 15.99 -3.18 -2.46
N ILE A 181 14.94 -3.48 -1.72
CA ILE A 181 13.60 -2.90 -1.87
C ILE A 181 13.34 -2.00 -0.67
N SER A 182 13.03 -0.73 -0.94
CA SER A 182 12.73 0.26 0.11
C SER A 182 11.37 0.02 0.75
N VAL A 183 11.22 0.54 1.96
CA VAL A 183 9.98 0.42 2.73
C VAL A 183 9.46 1.78 3.14
N ARG A 184 8.18 2.02 2.86
CA ARG A 184 7.39 3.14 3.38
C ARG A 184 6.42 2.61 4.44
N ALA A 185 6.33 3.26 5.59
CA ALA A 185 5.39 2.92 6.65
C ALA A 185 4.24 3.92 6.73
N PHE A 186 3.00 3.43 6.87
CA PHE A 186 1.88 4.26 7.27
C PHE A 186 1.71 4.19 8.78
N VAL A 187 1.61 5.34 9.44
CA VAL A 187 1.48 5.49 10.89
C VAL A 187 0.27 6.36 11.20
N LEU A 188 -0.57 5.95 12.13
CA LEU A 188 -1.69 6.75 12.60
C LEU A 188 -1.23 7.72 13.68
N VAL A 189 -1.48 9.01 13.50
CA VAL A 189 -1.20 10.03 14.53
C VAL A 189 -1.97 9.73 15.82
N ARG A 190 -3.21 9.25 15.68
CA ARG A 190 -4.04 8.82 16.80
C ARG A 190 -4.80 7.56 16.41
N ALA A 191 -4.29 6.41 16.82
CA ALA A 191 -5.04 5.17 16.68
C ALA A 191 -6.24 5.15 17.65
N PRO A 192 -7.33 4.40 17.33
CA PRO A 192 -8.43 4.18 18.25
C PRO A 192 -7.94 3.74 19.64
N PHE A 193 -8.71 4.10 20.68
CA PHE A 193 -8.47 3.73 22.09
C PHE A 193 -7.35 4.52 22.80
N MET A 194 -6.86 5.59 22.19
CA MET A 194 -5.89 6.52 22.76
C MET A 194 -6.51 7.89 23.00
N THR A 195 -6.03 8.62 24.00
CA THR A 195 -6.23 10.07 24.10
C THR A 195 -5.43 10.79 23.01
N ASP A 196 -5.63 12.10 22.84
CA ASP A 196 -4.90 12.87 21.83
C ASP A 196 -3.39 12.92 22.19
N GLU A 197 -3.07 13.09 23.47
CA GLU A 197 -1.68 13.10 23.95
C GLU A 197 -0.99 11.75 23.74
N GLU A 198 -1.64 10.64 24.13
CA GLU A 198 -1.12 9.29 23.88
C GLU A 198 -0.96 9.02 22.38
N GLY A 199 -1.91 9.49 21.57
CA GLY A 199 -1.87 9.32 20.12
C GLY A 199 -0.61 9.94 19.51
N VAL A 200 -0.31 11.20 19.83
CA VAL A 200 0.90 11.90 19.38
C VAL A 200 2.16 11.21 19.88
N GLU A 201 2.22 10.86 21.18
CA GLU A 201 3.38 10.19 21.76
C GLU A 201 3.68 8.87 21.04
N TRP A 202 2.66 8.02 20.84
CA TRP A 202 2.84 6.74 20.18
C TRP A 202 3.07 6.83 18.67
N ALA A 203 2.57 7.88 18.02
CA ALA A 203 2.92 8.16 16.62
C ALA A 203 4.42 8.48 16.50
N CYS A 204 4.95 9.37 17.35
CA CYS A 204 6.40 9.67 17.37
C CYS A 204 7.22 8.40 17.62
N ARG A 205 6.89 7.62 18.67
CA ARG A 205 7.57 6.35 18.95
C ARG A 205 7.50 5.36 17.78
N SER A 206 6.36 5.28 17.09
CA SER A 206 6.18 4.38 15.95
C SER A 206 7.06 4.80 14.78
N VAL A 207 7.15 6.10 14.51
CA VAL A 207 8.03 6.65 13.45
C VAL A 207 9.51 6.42 13.81
N GLU A 208 9.93 6.71 15.05
CA GLU A 208 11.31 6.47 15.49
C GLU A 208 11.68 4.98 15.39
N TRP A 209 10.78 4.09 15.80
CA TRP A 209 10.98 2.66 15.70
C TRP A 209 11.03 2.21 14.23
N ALA A 210 10.14 2.69 13.38
CA ALA A 210 10.13 2.35 11.97
C ALA A 210 11.45 2.71 11.29
N PHE A 211 11.99 3.91 11.54
CA PHE A 211 13.33 4.28 11.04
C PHE A 211 14.43 3.40 11.64
N SER A 212 14.34 2.99 12.91
CA SER A 212 15.35 2.13 13.53
C SER A 212 15.43 0.73 12.92
N VAL A 213 14.34 0.22 12.33
CA VAL A 213 14.29 -1.07 11.63
C VAL A 213 14.55 -0.95 10.14
N GLY A 214 14.87 0.25 9.63
CA GLY A 214 15.30 0.49 8.26
C GLY A 214 14.22 1.00 7.29
N VAL A 215 13.06 1.42 7.78
CA VAL A 215 12.08 2.14 6.96
C VAL A 215 12.69 3.46 6.46
N GLU A 216 12.51 3.80 5.19
CA GLU A 216 13.06 5.03 4.60
C GLU A 216 12.09 6.21 4.65
N CYS A 217 10.79 5.95 4.67
CA CYS A 217 9.76 6.98 4.65
C CYS A 217 8.59 6.60 5.56
N CYS A 218 8.10 7.55 6.35
CA CYS A 218 6.86 7.42 7.10
C CYS A 218 5.84 8.45 6.61
N SER A 219 4.63 7.95 6.27
CA SER A 219 3.45 8.79 6.03
C SER A 219 2.57 8.75 7.28
N VAL A 220 2.14 9.94 7.78
CA VAL A 220 1.40 10.11 9.04
C VAL A 220 0.10 10.85 8.80
#